data_f9fa3556b895c2d333e58908103b5f48
#
_entry.id   f9fa3556b895c2d333e58908103b5f48
#
_cell.length_a   1.000
_cell.length_b   1.000
_cell.length_c   1.000
_cell.angle_alpha   90.00
_cell.angle_beta   90.00
_cell.angle_gamma   90.00
#
_symmetry.space_group_name_H-M   'P 1'
#
loop_
_entity.id
_entity.type
_entity.pdbx_description
1 polymer ?
#
loop_
_entity_poly.entity_id
_entity_poly.type
_entity_poly.pdbx_seq_one_letter_code
_entity_poly.pdbx_strand_id
1 'polypeptide(L)'
;MPKDFLKGARDSYDVVVIGSGLAGLTAANTLAKAGRSVLLLEQHYQLGGMATWFKRAGGHIFDISLHGFPVGMIKSCKRYWTAEIADSIVQLRNIRFDNPNFSLTTTFNRDDFTRLLTERFAVPAATVREFFETARSMNFYDDQSTTVGELFERFFPGREDVIRLLMEPITYANGSTLEDPAISYGIVFSNFMSKGVFTFQGGTDRLIGLMREELFRNGVDLRIRCDVEKIHVRGHRVEAVSVAGRRIETGAVVSNANLKSTIFHLVGEEHFDRSFADQARAVRLNNSSCQVYMALKPGELLDEGHGDLLFSSTAPLFRTEALLSRDVTSRTYSFYYPRTRPGSDRSLIVSSTNANYHDWAGLSDDEYLAGKRDLIETTLDAVAKYVPDIREKLDHVEASTPRTFEHFTKHQLGASFGTKFEGLAVSRAVPEQIAGLYHAGSVGIIMSGWLGAMNYGVIVANDVDGYLMKSCAAPRTAAAESEATPT
;
A
#
# COMPACT_ATOMS: atom_id res chain seq x y z
N MET A 1 29.11 -1.25 23.15
CA MET A 1 27.80 -1.83 23.49
C MET A 1 26.87 -1.59 22.30
N PRO A 2 26.03 -2.54 21.91
CA PRO A 2 25.01 -2.28 20.88
C PRO A 2 24.11 -1.12 21.32
N LYS A 3 23.68 -0.30 20.36
CA LYS A 3 22.83 0.86 20.62
C LYS A 3 21.45 0.38 21.10
N ASP A 4 21.04 0.78 22.29
CA ASP A 4 19.70 0.50 22.78
C ASP A 4 18.68 1.48 22.15
N PHE A 5 17.90 0.99 21.21
CA PHE A 5 16.88 1.76 20.50
C PHE A 5 15.59 1.98 21.33
N LEU A 6 15.43 1.24 22.46
CA LEU A 6 14.32 1.41 23.41
C LEU A 6 14.70 2.31 24.59
N LYS A 7 15.91 2.87 24.63
CA LYS A 7 16.33 3.74 25.71
C LYS A 7 15.33 4.86 25.96
N GLY A 8 14.79 4.95 27.18
CA GLY A 8 13.79 5.95 27.57
C GLY A 8 12.34 5.62 27.20
N ALA A 9 12.06 4.46 26.58
CA ALA A 9 10.70 3.98 26.43
C ALA A 9 10.12 3.59 27.81
N ARG A 10 8.83 3.85 28.02
CA ARG A 10 8.10 3.48 29.24
C ARG A 10 7.86 1.98 29.29
N ASP A 11 7.49 1.46 30.47
CA ASP A 11 7.14 0.05 30.64
C ASP A 11 5.68 -0.25 30.27
N SER A 12 4.86 0.81 30.11
CA SER A 12 3.45 0.65 29.71
C SER A 12 2.96 1.81 28.84
N TYR A 13 2.00 1.53 27.96
CA TYR A 13 1.29 2.48 27.11
C TYR A 13 -0.18 2.06 26.97
N ASP A 14 -1.05 3.03 26.65
CA ASP A 14 -2.45 2.69 26.31
C ASP A 14 -2.51 1.83 25.07
N VAL A 15 -1.67 2.18 24.04
CA VAL A 15 -1.63 1.48 22.76
C VAL A 15 -0.19 1.30 22.27
N VAL A 16 0.11 0.10 21.81
CA VAL A 16 1.30 -0.18 21.00
C VAL A 16 0.89 -0.37 19.54
N VAL A 17 1.52 0.39 18.64
CA VAL A 17 1.37 0.24 17.19
C VAL A 17 2.61 -0.46 16.63
N ILE A 18 2.41 -1.57 15.92
CA ILE A 18 3.48 -2.37 15.32
C ILE A 18 3.55 -2.06 13.83
N GLY A 19 4.66 -1.48 13.38
CA GLY A 19 4.91 -1.11 12.00
C GLY A 19 4.46 0.30 11.65
N SER A 20 5.30 1.00 10.89
CA SER A 20 5.13 2.39 10.48
C SER A 20 4.72 2.55 9.02
N GLY A 21 4.03 1.57 8.43
CA GLY A 21 3.32 1.79 7.17
C GLY A 21 2.24 2.89 7.32
N LEU A 22 1.68 3.38 6.23
CA LEU A 22 0.73 4.51 6.27
C LEU A 22 -0.44 4.32 7.24
N ALA A 23 -0.96 3.10 7.36
CA ALA A 23 -2.04 2.81 8.29
C ALA A 23 -1.55 2.88 9.75
N GLY A 24 -0.37 2.31 10.05
CA GLY A 24 0.24 2.38 11.38
C GLY A 24 0.58 3.79 11.81
N LEU A 25 1.22 4.59 10.93
CA LEU A 25 1.48 6.01 11.16
C LEU A 25 0.19 6.79 11.45
N THR A 26 -0.86 6.54 10.64
CA THR A 26 -2.13 7.26 10.77
C THR A 26 -2.89 6.83 12.02
N ALA A 27 -2.86 5.54 12.36
CA ALA A 27 -3.47 5.05 13.59
C ALA A 27 -2.78 5.65 14.83
N ALA A 28 -1.43 5.64 14.86
CA ALA A 28 -0.66 6.22 15.95
C ALA A 28 -0.97 7.72 16.14
N ASN A 29 -0.99 8.48 15.04
CA ASN A 29 -1.32 9.90 15.08
C ASN A 29 -2.74 10.18 15.57
N THR A 30 -3.71 9.40 15.08
CA THR A 30 -5.13 9.56 15.44
C THR A 30 -5.36 9.25 16.93
N LEU A 31 -4.77 8.18 17.44
CA LEU A 31 -4.85 7.79 18.85
C LEU A 31 -4.16 8.80 19.77
N ALA A 32 -2.99 9.31 19.36
CA ALA A 32 -2.29 10.34 20.14
C ALA A 32 -3.10 11.65 20.19
N LYS A 33 -3.72 12.06 19.09
CA LYS A 33 -4.65 13.21 19.06
C LYS A 33 -5.90 13.01 19.93
N ALA A 34 -6.32 11.75 20.14
CA ALA A 34 -7.37 11.39 21.08
C ALA A 34 -6.90 11.34 22.57
N GLY A 35 -5.63 11.70 22.84
CA GLY A 35 -5.06 11.74 24.18
C GLY A 35 -4.53 10.41 24.71
N ARG A 36 -4.40 9.39 23.86
CA ARG A 36 -3.82 8.10 24.26
C ARG A 36 -2.30 8.15 24.27
N SER A 37 -1.69 7.46 25.24
CA SER A 37 -0.25 7.23 25.24
C SER A 37 0.06 6.14 24.22
N VAL A 38 0.83 6.48 23.17
CA VAL A 38 1.11 5.61 22.04
C VAL A 38 2.60 5.34 21.90
N LEU A 39 2.96 4.05 21.80
CA LEU A 39 4.28 3.59 21.37
C LEU A 39 4.17 3.07 19.94
N LEU A 40 4.92 3.62 18.99
CA LEU A 40 5.05 3.13 17.63
C LEU A 40 6.41 2.44 17.45
N LEU A 41 6.38 1.14 17.13
CA LEU A 41 7.56 0.30 16.93
C LEU A 41 7.75 -0.02 15.45
N GLU A 42 8.90 0.32 14.89
CA GLU A 42 9.28 0.04 13.51
C GLU A 42 10.57 -0.80 13.46
N GLN A 43 10.53 -1.92 12.74
CA GLN A 43 11.70 -2.80 12.58
C GLN A 43 12.81 -2.19 11.73
N HIS A 44 12.44 -1.39 10.73
CA HIS A 44 13.37 -0.77 9.80
C HIS A 44 13.98 0.51 10.41
N TYR A 45 15.03 1.02 9.78
CA TYR A 45 15.63 2.30 10.18
C TYR A 45 14.87 3.52 9.60
N GLN A 46 13.97 3.29 8.63
CA GLN A 46 13.12 4.29 8.03
C GLN A 46 11.64 3.99 8.27
N LEU A 47 10.83 5.05 8.34
CA LEU A 47 9.39 4.97 8.46
C LEU A 47 8.72 4.87 7.08
N GLY A 48 7.44 4.52 7.06
CA GLY A 48 6.60 4.60 5.87
C GLY A 48 6.21 3.23 5.27
N GLY A 49 6.85 2.14 5.69
CA GLY A 49 6.62 0.83 5.08
C GLY A 49 6.99 0.86 3.59
N MET A 50 6.05 0.56 2.69
CA MET A 50 6.28 0.71 1.25
C MET A 50 6.10 2.16 0.76
N ALA A 51 5.47 3.04 1.53
CA ALA A 51 5.42 4.48 1.27
C ALA A 51 6.70 5.18 1.74
N THR A 52 7.87 4.62 1.44
CA THR A 52 9.18 5.11 1.84
C THR A 52 10.06 5.38 0.64
N TRP A 53 11.30 5.72 0.90
CA TRP A 53 12.32 6.04 -0.11
C TRP A 53 13.65 5.39 0.23
N PHE A 54 14.59 5.46 -0.70
CA PHE A 54 15.98 5.15 -0.42
C PHE A 54 16.91 6.11 -1.15
N LYS A 55 18.13 6.25 -0.63
CA LYS A 55 19.16 7.11 -1.18
C LYS A 55 20.30 6.31 -1.77
N ARG A 56 20.91 6.87 -2.83
CA ARG A 56 22.14 6.32 -3.44
C ARG A 56 23.21 7.40 -3.58
N ALA A 57 24.43 6.98 -3.85
CA ALA A 57 25.53 7.88 -4.19
C ALA A 57 25.10 8.81 -5.34
N GLY A 58 25.67 10.01 -5.44
CA GLY A 58 25.23 11.01 -6.41
C GLY A 58 24.00 11.83 -5.97
N GLY A 59 23.47 11.58 -4.75
CA GLY A 59 22.33 12.33 -4.20
C GLY A 59 20.97 11.85 -4.71
N HIS A 60 20.89 10.71 -5.38
CA HIS A 60 19.64 10.15 -5.87
C HIS A 60 18.72 9.73 -4.73
N ILE A 61 17.46 10.14 -4.79
CA ILE A 61 16.40 9.75 -3.86
C ILE A 61 15.26 9.15 -4.68
N PHE A 62 15.01 7.86 -4.48
CA PHE A 62 13.96 7.14 -5.16
C PHE A 62 12.78 6.88 -4.23
N ASP A 63 11.59 7.19 -4.71
CA ASP A 63 10.33 6.79 -4.10
C ASP A 63 10.02 5.34 -4.48
N ILE A 64 9.61 4.51 -3.50
CA ILE A 64 9.40 3.07 -3.75
C ILE A 64 8.04 2.83 -4.43
N SER A 65 6.96 3.47 -3.96
CA SER A 65 5.60 3.18 -4.43
C SER A 65 4.78 4.43 -4.78
N LEU A 66 5.42 5.57 -5.03
CA LEU A 66 4.73 6.81 -5.34
C LEU A 66 4.40 6.92 -6.83
N HIS A 67 3.47 6.09 -7.31
CA HIS A 67 2.98 6.13 -8.69
C HIS A 67 1.74 7.02 -8.84
N GLY A 68 1.06 7.33 -7.75
CA GLY A 68 -0.11 8.19 -7.72
C GLY A 68 -1.24 7.65 -6.85
N PHE A 69 -2.16 8.54 -6.49
CA PHE A 69 -3.32 8.25 -5.64
C PHE A 69 -4.50 9.16 -6.00
N PRO A 70 -5.74 8.80 -5.60
CA PRO A 70 -6.92 9.62 -5.90
C PRO A 70 -7.00 10.88 -5.04
N VAL A 71 -7.78 11.86 -5.51
CA VAL A 71 -7.98 13.18 -4.87
C VAL A 71 -8.45 13.12 -3.41
N GLY A 72 -9.11 12.03 -3.00
CA GLY A 72 -9.56 11.81 -1.62
C GLY A 72 -8.44 11.95 -0.59
N MET A 73 -7.19 11.75 -1.01
CA MET A 73 -6.00 11.92 -0.17
C MET A 73 -5.88 13.33 0.41
N ILE A 74 -6.24 14.38 -0.33
CA ILE A 74 -6.24 15.78 0.13
C ILE A 74 -7.15 15.93 1.36
N LYS A 75 -8.37 15.41 1.28
CA LYS A 75 -9.33 15.46 2.40
C LYS A 75 -8.84 14.67 3.62
N SER A 76 -8.29 13.49 3.39
CA SER A 76 -7.75 12.65 4.47
C SER A 76 -6.54 13.30 5.14
N CYS A 77 -5.62 13.88 4.38
CA CYS A 77 -4.47 14.61 4.92
C CYS A 77 -4.90 15.86 5.71
N LYS A 78 -5.84 16.66 5.20
CA LYS A 78 -6.38 17.82 5.94
C LYS A 78 -7.01 17.44 7.26
N ARG A 79 -7.74 16.34 7.30
CA ARG A 79 -8.52 15.93 8.47
C ARG A 79 -7.66 15.25 9.54
N TYR A 80 -6.76 14.37 9.12
CA TYR A 80 -6.07 13.46 10.03
C TYR A 80 -4.61 13.82 10.24
N TRP A 81 -4.02 14.61 9.36
CA TRP A 81 -2.65 15.06 9.44
C TRP A 81 -2.56 16.58 9.54
N THR A 82 -2.00 17.25 8.55
CA THR A 82 -1.82 18.71 8.55
C THR A 82 -2.26 19.32 7.21
N ALA A 83 -2.55 20.62 7.23
CA ALA A 83 -2.80 21.39 6.01
C ALA A 83 -1.56 21.39 5.10
N GLU A 84 -0.36 21.50 5.65
CA GLU A 84 0.89 21.51 4.89
C GLU A 84 1.06 20.25 4.05
N ILE A 85 0.79 19.06 4.63
CA ILE A 85 0.81 17.79 3.89
C ILE A 85 -0.25 17.80 2.79
N ALA A 86 -1.46 18.26 3.07
CA ALA A 86 -2.53 18.31 2.09
C ALA A 86 -2.24 19.28 0.94
N ASP A 87 -1.63 20.44 1.24
CA ASP A 87 -1.31 21.49 0.27
C ASP A 87 -0.10 21.10 -0.61
N SER A 88 0.70 20.10 -0.18
CA SER A 88 1.77 19.53 -1.01
C SER A 88 1.27 18.53 -2.08
N ILE A 89 -0.03 18.20 -2.08
CA ILE A 89 -0.61 17.27 -3.06
C ILE A 89 -0.91 18.01 -4.36
N VAL A 90 -0.31 17.53 -5.46
CA VAL A 90 -0.46 18.09 -6.81
C VAL A 90 -0.98 17.04 -7.78
N GLN A 91 -1.69 17.48 -8.82
CA GLN A 91 -2.24 16.59 -9.83
C GLN A 91 -1.16 16.17 -10.83
N LEU A 92 -1.13 14.88 -11.19
CA LEU A 92 -0.34 14.35 -12.29
C LEU A 92 -0.94 14.78 -13.62
N ARG A 93 -0.07 14.99 -14.61
CA ARG A 93 -0.42 15.49 -15.94
C ARG A 93 -0.11 14.46 -17.01
N ASN A 94 -0.86 14.51 -18.11
CA ASN A 94 -0.58 13.72 -19.30
C ASN A 94 -0.37 12.24 -19.01
N ILE A 95 -1.33 11.60 -18.37
CA ILE A 95 -1.29 10.15 -18.13
C ILE A 95 -1.47 9.46 -19.46
N ARG A 96 -0.55 8.55 -19.80
CA ARG A 96 -0.47 7.93 -21.12
C ARG A 96 -0.73 6.43 -21.05
N PHE A 97 -1.34 5.95 -22.10
CA PHE A 97 -1.45 4.53 -22.44
C PHE A 97 -0.75 4.29 -23.77
N ASP A 98 0.01 3.22 -23.85
CA ASP A 98 0.65 2.82 -25.10
C ASP A 98 0.71 1.29 -25.17
N ASN A 99 -0.14 0.72 -26.02
CA ASN A 99 -0.27 -0.72 -26.22
C ASN A 99 -0.65 -1.01 -27.69
N PRO A 100 -0.64 -2.28 -28.14
CA PRO A 100 -0.94 -2.62 -29.53
C PRO A 100 -2.33 -2.24 -30.03
N ASN A 101 -3.31 -2.02 -29.14
CA ASN A 101 -4.68 -1.66 -29.52
C ASN A 101 -4.86 -0.14 -29.63
N PHE A 102 -4.16 0.63 -28.79
CA PHE A 102 -4.26 2.09 -28.79
C PHE A 102 -3.06 2.77 -28.12
N SER A 103 -2.80 4.00 -28.55
CA SER A 103 -1.95 4.95 -27.84
C SER A 103 -2.76 6.22 -27.61
N LEU A 104 -2.82 6.69 -26.36
CA LEU A 104 -3.60 7.87 -25.99
C LEU A 104 -3.05 8.57 -24.73
N THR A 105 -3.44 9.83 -24.57
CA THR A 105 -3.18 10.62 -23.36
C THR A 105 -4.52 10.98 -22.72
N THR A 106 -4.57 10.97 -21.40
CA THR A 106 -5.79 11.22 -20.61
C THR A 106 -5.48 12.06 -19.37
N THR A 107 -6.47 12.75 -18.86
CA THR A 107 -6.46 13.38 -17.53
C THR A 107 -6.90 12.40 -16.43
N PHE A 108 -7.26 11.19 -16.82
CA PHE A 108 -7.69 10.11 -15.94
C PHE A 108 -8.85 10.49 -15.02
N ASN A 109 -9.85 11.18 -15.55
CA ASN A 109 -11.08 11.53 -14.84
C ASN A 109 -12.32 11.11 -15.62
N ARG A 110 -13.49 11.16 -14.95
CA ARG A 110 -14.75 10.70 -15.51
C ARG A 110 -15.13 11.39 -16.83
N ASP A 111 -14.94 12.70 -16.92
CA ASP A 111 -15.36 13.45 -18.10
C ASP A 111 -14.49 13.08 -19.32
N ASP A 112 -13.21 12.96 -19.11
CA ASP A 112 -12.26 12.56 -20.19
C ASP A 112 -12.49 11.09 -20.59
N PHE A 113 -12.66 10.18 -19.64
CA PHE A 113 -12.98 8.78 -19.94
C PHE A 113 -14.35 8.64 -20.62
N THR A 114 -15.34 9.44 -20.24
CA THR A 114 -16.63 9.46 -20.95
C THR A 114 -16.43 9.86 -22.40
N ARG A 115 -15.67 10.94 -22.65
CA ARG A 115 -15.34 11.39 -24.02
C ARG A 115 -14.56 10.32 -24.79
N LEU A 116 -13.53 9.73 -24.22
CA LEU A 116 -12.75 8.66 -24.86
C LEU A 116 -13.64 7.46 -25.21
N LEU A 117 -14.44 6.97 -24.28
CA LEU A 117 -15.31 5.81 -24.49
C LEU A 117 -16.37 6.09 -25.58
N THR A 118 -16.96 7.29 -25.60
CA THR A 118 -17.99 7.63 -26.60
C THR A 118 -17.42 7.97 -27.96
N GLU A 119 -16.40 8.82 -28.04
CA GLU A 119 -15.90 9.35 -29.32
C GLU A 119 -14.86 8.42 -29.98
N ARG A 120 -13.98 7.83 -29.18
CA ARG A 120 -12.89 7.00 -29.72
C ARG A 120 -13.23 5.51 -29.76
N PHE A 121 -13.91 5.02 -28.72
CA PHE A 121 -14.28 3.60 -28.62
C PHE A 121 -15.72 3.33 -29.07
N ALA A 122 -16.46 4.37 -29.49
CA ALA A 122 -17.82 4.28 -29.98
C ALA A 122 -18.81 3.53 -29.03
N VAL A 123 -18.59 3.64 -27.71
CA VAL A 123 -19.52 3.09 -26.71
C VAL A 123 -20.72 4.03 -26.59
N PRO A 124 -21.97 3.54 -26.58
CA PRO A 124 -23.15 4.39 -26.40
C PRO A 124 -23.07 5.19 -25.09
N ALA A 125 -23.35 6.49 -25.15
CA ALA A 125 -23.26 7.38 -23.99
C ALA A 125 -24.13 6.95 -22.80
N ALA A 126 -25.27 6.30 -23.07
CA ALA A 126 -26.13 5.74 -22.02
C ALA A 126 -25.42 4.60 -21.26
N THR A 127 -24.75 3.70 -21.97
CA THR A 127 -23.98 2.60 -21.39
C THR A 127 -22.83 3.12 -20.54
N VAL A 128 -22.08 4.11 -21.05
CA VAL A 128 -20.98 4.75 -20.30
C VAL A 128 -21.49 5.35 -19.00
N ARG A 129 -22.58 6.09 -19.05
CA ARG A 129 -23.19 6.71 -17.87
C ARG A 129 -23.60 5.66 -16.84
N GLU A 130 -24.33 4.63 -17.28
CA GLU A 130 -24.82 3.55 -16.41
C GLU A 130 -23.65 2.79 -15.76
N PHE A 131 -22.60 2.49 -16.51
CA PHE A 131 -21.40 1.85 -15.99
C PHE A 131 -20.76 2.69 -14.87
N PHE A 132 -20.53 3.99 -15.10
CA PHE A 132 -19.92 4.86 -14.08
C PHE A 132 -20.82 5.01 -12.85
N GLU A 133 -22.14 5.06 -13.02
CA GLU A 133 -23.10 5.12 -11.92
C GLU A 133 -23.10 3.82 -11.12
N THR A 134 -23.09 2.67 -11.78
CA THR A 134 -23.00 1.36 -11.16
C THR A 134 -21.70 1.24 -10.36
N ALA A 135 -20.55 1.52 -10.96
CA ALA A 135 -19.27 1.47 -10.26
C ALA A 135 -19.20 2.42 -9.04
N ARG A 136 -19.78 3.61 -9.16
CA ARG A 136 -19.81 4.60 -8.07
C ARG A 136 -20.75 4.22 -6.93
N SER A 137 -21.83 3.50 -7.21
CA SER A 137 -22.81 3.07 -6.20
C SER A 137 -22.33 1.91 -5.35
N MET A 138 -21.31 1.17 -5.81
CA MET A 138 -20.74 0.03 -5.09
C MET A 138 -20.16 0.46 -3.74
N ASN A 139 -20.49 -0.30 -2.71
CA ASN A 139 -19.96 -0.07 -1.37
C ASN A 139 -19.54 -1.41 -0.72
N PHE A 140 -18.77 -1.32 0.34
CA PHE A 140 -18.17 -2.47 1.02
C PHE A 140 -19.20 -3.49 1.55
N TYR A 141 -20.43 -3.10 1.79
CA TYR A 141 -21.48 -3.96 2.34
C TYR A 141 -22.31 -4.68 1.27
N ASP A 142 -22.06 -4.37 -0.02
CA ASP A 142 -22.77 -4.99 -1.14
C ASP A 142 -22.37 -6.46 -1.31
N ASP A 143 -23.17 -7.21 -2.07
CA ASP A 143 -22.87 -8.57 -2.48
C ASP A 143 -21.55 -8.63 -3.25
N GLN A 144 -20.71 -9.59 -2.88
CA GLN A 144 -19.35 -9.79 -3.39
C GLN A 144 -19.29 -10.93 -4.43
N SER A 145 -20.42 -11.52 -4.80
CA SER A 145 -20.48 -12.67 -5.70
C SER A 145 -20.20 -12.30 -7.16
N THR A 146 -20.56 -11.07 -7.59
CA THR A 146 -20.29 -10.59 -8.94
C THR A 146 -18.81 -10.29 -9.12
N THR A 147 -18.19 -10.86 -10.15
CA THR A 147 -16.79 -10.60 -10.51
C THR A 147 -16.63 -9.35 -11.37
N VAL A 148 -15.40 -8.85 -11.48
CA VAL A 148 -15.04 -7.76 -12.41
C VAL A 148 -15.31 -8.16 -13.85
N GLY A 149 -15.02 -9.42 -14.23
CA GLY A 149 -15.30 -9.96 -15.56
C GLY A 149 -16.79 -9.94 -15.91
N GLU A 150 -17.64 -10.39 -14.98
CA GLU A 150 -19.11 -10.35 -15.17
C GLU A 150 -19.64 -8.90 -15.27
N LEU A 151 -19.07 -7.97 -14.48
CA LEU A 151 -19.38 -6.55 -14.59
C LEU A 151 -19.08 -6.01 -16.01
N PHE A 152 -17.89 -6.32 -16.53
CA PHE A 152 -17.50 -5.88 -17.87
C PHE A 152 -18.32 -6.56 -18.98
N GLU A 153 -18.59 -7.86 -18.88
CA GLU A 153 -19.44 -8.55 -19.85
C GLU A 153 -20.84 -7.98 -19.92
N ARG A 154 -21.40 -7.56 -18.79
CA ARG A 154 -22.71 -6.90 -18.74
C ARG A 154 -22.75 -5.59 -19.52
N PHE A 155 -21.70 -4.75 -19.42
CA PHE A 155 -21.71 -3.40 -20.02
C PHE A 155 -21.00 -3.33 -21.37
N PHE A 156 -20.02 -4.20 -21.61
CA PHE A 156 -19.11 -4.17 -22.75
C PHE A 156 -18.88 -5.56 -23.35
N PRO A 157 -19.95 -6.30 -23.70
CA PRO A 157 -19.82 -7.67 -24.22
C PRO A 157 -18.93 -7.71 -25.47
N GLY A 158 -17.90 -8.55 -25.45
CA GLY A 158 -16.96 -8.73 -26.56
C GLY A 158 -16.05 -7.53 -26.86
N ARG A 159 -16.01 -6.50 -25.99
CA ARG A 159 -15.23 -5.27 -26.20
C ARG A 159 -13.92 -5.30 -25.41
N GLU A 160 -13.01 -6.17 -25.85
CA GLU A 160 -11.67 -6.31 -25.23
C GLU A 160 -10.88 -5.01 -25.20
N ASP A 161 -11.04 -4.13 -26.19
CA ASP A 161 -10.42 -2.81 -26.27
C ASP A 161 -10.88 -1.88 -25.13
N VAL A 162 -12.18 -1.88 -24.83
CA VAL A 162 -12.78 -1.10 -23.75
C VAL A 162 -12.39 -1.66 -22.39
N ILE A 163 -12.46 -3.00 -22.23
CA ILE A 163 -12.05 -3.69 -21.01
C ILE A 163 -10.58 -3.38 -20.71
N ARG A 164 -9.72 -3.42 -21.73
CA ARG A 164 -8.31 -3.07 -21.61
C ARG A 164 -8.12 -1.64 -21.12
N LEU A 165 -8.79 -0.67 -21.72
CA LEU A 165 -8.71 0.73 -21.29
C LEU A 165 -9.09 0.92 -19.82
N LEU A 166 -10.15 0.24 -19.37
CA LEU A 166 -10.71 0.42 -18.03
C LEU A 166 -9.96 -0.39 -16.96
N MET A 167 -9.47 -1.58 -17.31
CA MET A 167 -8.89 -2.52 -16.35
C MET A 167 -7.36 -2.45 -16.28
N GLU A 168 -6.68 -2.21 -17.40
CA GLU A 168 -5.20 -2.22 -17.51
C GLU A 168 -4.52 -1.37 -16.44
N PRO A 169 -4.92 -0.09 -16.20
CA PRO A 169 -4.26 0.73 -15.19
C PRO A 169 -4.47 0.23 -13.76
N ILE A 170 -5.63 -0.38 -13.47
CA ILE A 170 -5.92 -0.94 -12.14
C ILE A 170 -5.11 -2.22 -11.91
N THR A 171 -5.09 -3.10 -12.90
CA THR A 171 -4.30 -4.34 -12.83
C THR A 171 -2.81 -4.06 -12.70
N TYR A 172 -2.26 -3.13 -13.46
CA TYR A 172 -0.83 -2.78 -13.39
C TYR A 172 -0.47 -2.09 -12.09
N ALA A 173 -1.40 -1.30 -11.52
CA ALA A 173 -1.16 -0.59 -10.27
C ALA A 173 -1.21 -1.50 -9.03
N ASN A 174 -2.19 -2.41 -8.94
CA ASN A 174 -2.48 -3.13 -7.71
C ASN A 174 -2.67 -4.66 -7.86
N GLY A 175 -2.51 -5.20 -9.07
CA GLY A 175 -2.65 -6.64 -9.34
C GLY A 175 -4.09 -7.16 -9.29
N SER A 176 -5.10 -6.28 -9.43
CA SER A 176 -6.49 -6.73 -9.58
C SER A 176 -6.68 -7.55 -10.85
N THR A 177 -7.55 -8.56 -10.78
CA THR A 177 -7.86 -9.47 -11.88
C THR A 177 -9.36 -9.42 -12.22
N LEU A 178 -9.75 -10.06 -13.33
CA LEU A 178 -11.16 -10.14 -13.71
C LEU A 178 -11.98 -11.07 -12.79
N GLU A 179 -11.33 -11.96 -12.02
CA GLU A 179 -11.95 -12.83 -11.03
C GLU A 179 -12.15 -12.17 -9.66
N ASP A 180 -11.53 -11.02 -9.42
CA ASP A 180 -11.72 -10.30 -8.15
C ASP A 180 -13.17 -9.76 -8.06
N PRO A 181 -13.73 -9.56 -6.86
CA PRO A 181 -15.07 -9.00 -6.69
C PRO A 181 -15.23 -7.63 -7.35
N ALA A 182 -16.31 -7.40 -8.09
CA ALA A 182 -16.60 -6.16 -8.80
C ALA A 182 -16.57 -4.92 -7.88
N ILE A 183 -16.97 -5.07 -6.62
CA ILE A 183 -16.95 -3.98 -5.65
C ILE A 183 -15.53 -3.46 -5.38
N SER A 184 -14.51 -4.33 -5.40
CA SER A 184 -13.12 -3.90 -5.21
C SER A 184 -12.65 -3.00 -6.35
N TYR A 185 -12.99 -3.37 -7.59
CA TYR A 185 -12.73 -2.56 -8.78
C TYR A 185 -13.53 -1.25 -8.73
N GLY A 186 -14.84 -1.32 -8.51
CA GLY A 186 -15.73 -0.16 -8.55
C GLY A 186 -15.34 0.92 -7.55
N ILE A 187 -14.98 0.54 -6.32
CA ILE A 187 -14.52 1.47 -5.28
C ILE A 187 -13.20 2.15 -5.69
N VAL A 188 -12.20 1.37 -6.13
CA VAL A 188 -10.89 1.90 -6.53
C VAL A 188 -11.02 2.79 -7.76
N PHE A 189 -11.66 2.29 -8.81
CA PHE A 189 -11.85 2.99 -10.07
C PHE A 189 -12.61 4.31 -9.89
N SER A 190 -13.73 4.30 -9.14
CA SER A 190 -14.54 5.51 -8.92
C SER A 190 -13.79 6.60 -8.16
N ASN A 191 -12.89 6.22 -7.24
CA ASN A 191 -12.05 7.18 -6.52
C ASN A 191 -11.11 7.92 -7.48
N PHE A 192 -10.47 7.22 -8.41
CA PHE A 192 -9.60 7.83 -9.42
C PHE A 192 -10.40 8.65 -10.43
N MET A 193 -11.54 8.14 -10.89
CA MET A 193 -12.40 8.83 -11.86
C MET A 193 -13.02 10.12 -11.33
N SER A 194 -12.96 10.37 -10.03
CA SER A 194 -13.49 11.59 -9.41
C SER A 194 -12.81 12.85 -9.95
N LYS A 195 -11.46 12.91 -9.93
CA LYS A 195 -10.67 14.06 -10.39
C LYS A 195 -9.31 13.70 -10.96
N GLY A 196 -9.03 12.42 -11.21
CA GLY A 196 -7.75 11.96 -11.74
C GLY A 196 -6.76 11.52 -10.66
N VAL A 197 -5.49 11.50 -11.03
CA VAL A 197 -4.37 10.97 -10.23
C VAL A 197 -3.54 12.11 -9.67
N PHE A 198 -3.10 11.97 -8.43
CA PHE A 198 -2.35 12.98 -7.69
C PHE A 198 -1.08 12.36 -7.09
N THR A 199 -0.12 13.21 -6.74
CA THR A 199 1.14 12.85 -6.07
C THR A 199 1.51 13.89 -5.01
N PHE A 200 2.56 13.60 -4.21
CA PHE A 200 3.13 14.58 -3.27
C PHE A 200 4.30 15.33 -3.92
N GLN A 201 4.26 16.63 -3.89
CA GLN A 201 5.38 17.47 -4.25
C GLN A 201 6.49 17.36 -3.19
N GLY A 202 7.67 16.97 -3.61
CA GLY A 202 8.83 16.72 -2.76
C GLY A 202 9.08 15.24 -2.46
N GLY A 203 8.17 14.33 -2.88
CA GLY A 203 8.34 12.87 -2.72
C GLY A 203 8.06 12.35 -1.32
N THR A 204 8.28 11.05 -1.15
CA THR A 204 7.96 10.32 0.10
C THR A 204 8.89 10.69 1.25
N ASP A 205 10.13 11.07 0.98
CA ASP A 205 11.09 11.52 2.00
C ASP A 205 10.59 12.77 2.73
N ARG A 206 10.08 13.76 1.99
CA ARG A 206 9.47 14.96 2.58
C ARG A 206 8.17 14.61 3.32
N LEU A 207 7.29 13.85 2.68
CA LEU A 207 6.02 13.46 3.29
C LEU A 207 6.21 12.75 4.63
N ILE A 208 7.03 11.69 4.67
CA ILE A 208 7.27 10.92 5.89
C ILE A 208 8.01 11.76 6.93
N GLY A 209 8.86 12.70 6.50
CA GLY A 209 9.46 13.70 7.38
C GLY A 209 8.40 14.53 8.10
N LEU A 210 7.45 15.11 7.37
CA LEU A 210 6.34 15.90 7.93
C LEU A 210 5.42 15.05 8.83
N MET A 211 5.13 13.82 8.44
CA MET A 211 4.35 12.88 9.27
C MET A 211 5.07 12.56 10.58
N ARG A 212 6.39 12.34 10.55
CA ARG A 212 7.19 12.11 11.76
C ARG A 212 7.19 13.30 12.70
N GLU A 213 7.31 14.50 12.17
CA GLU A 213 7.26 15.73 12.98
C GLU A 213 5.89 15.89 13.66
N GLU A 214 4.80 15.60 12.96
CA GLU A 214 3.46 15.64 13.53
C GLU A 214 3.25 14.59 14.62
N LEU A 215 3.76 13.36 14.44
CA LEU A 215 3.74 12.32 15.47
C LEU A 215 4.46 12.78 16.76
N PHE A 216 5.65 13.38 16.63
CA PHE A 216 6.38 13.90 17.79
C PHE A 216 5.63 15.06 18.46
N ARG A 217 5.02 15.96 17.68
CA ARG A 217 4.20 17.06 18.21
C ARG A 217 3.02 16.55 19.01
N ASN A 218 2.43 15.43 18.62
CA ASN A 218 1.32 14.79 19.31
C ASN A 218 1.76 13.81 20.42
N GLY A 219 3.06 13.72 20.73
CA GLY A 219 3.59 12.93 21.84
C GLY A 219 3.69 11.43 21.59
N VAL A 220 3.69 10.99 20.34
CA VAL A 220 3.94 9.57 20.02
C VAL A 220 5.38 9.20 20.36
N ASP A 221 5.57 8.15 21.16
CA ASP A 221 6.88 7.53 21.39
C ASP A 221 7.22 6.63 20.21
N LEU A 222 8.09 7.10 19.31
CA LEU A 222 8.43 6.43 18.07
C LEU A 222 9.82 5.81 18.17
N ARG A 223 9.90 4.48 17.92
CA ARG A 223 11.14 3.72 18.00
C ARG A 223 11.37 2.96 16.70
N ILE A 224 12.52 3.19 16.08
CA ILE A 224 13.00 2.47 14.87
C ILE A 224 13.99 1.40 15.25
N ARG A 225 14.23 0.43 14.35
CA ARG A 225 15.09 -0.74 14.59
C ARG A 225 14.62 -1.55 15.81
N CYS A 226 13.31 -1.57 16.02
CA CYS A 226 12.61 -2.23 17.09
C CYS A 226 11.64 -3.25 16.50
N ASP A 227 12.14 -4.46 16.29
CA ASP A 227 11.34 -5.57 15.77
C ASP A 227 10.55 -6.20 16.91
N VAL A 228 9.22 -6.26 16.78
CA VAL A 228 8.36 -6.90 17.77
C VAL A 228 8.45 -8.41 17.61
N GLU A 229 8.80 -9.08 18.68
CA GLU A 229 9.02 -10.52 18.73
C GLU A 229 7.73 -11.28 18.99
N LYS A 230 6.88 -10.75 19.90
CA LYS A 230 5.64 -11.40 20.32
C LYS A 230 4.61 -10.39 20.83
N ILE A 231 3.33 -10.70 20.58
CA ILE A 231 2.16 -10.10 21.25
C ILE A 231 1.68 -11.11 22.31
N HIS A 232 1.69 -10.69 23.56
CA HIS A 232 1.26 -11.53 24.68
C HIS A 232 -0.23 -11.43 24.90
N VAL A 233 -0.87 -12.58 24.94
CA VAL A 233 -2.31 -12.74 25.13
C VAL A 233 -2.58 -13.61 26.37
N ARG A 234 -3.52 -13.18 27.22
CA ARG A 234 -4.03 -13.98 28.33
C ARG A 234 -5.55 -13.86 28.39
N GLY A 235 -6.23 -14.98 28.49
CA GLY A 235 -7.70 -15.00 28.58
C GLY A 235 -8.37 -14.26 27.41
N HIS A 236 -7.91 -14.50 26.18
CA HIS A 236 -8.39 -13.82 24.96
C HIS A 236 -8.28 -12.28 24.99
N ARG A 237 -7.31 -11.74 25.72
CA ARG A 237 -7.03 -10.30 25.79
C ARG A 237 -5.54 -10.02 25.65
N VAL A 238 -5.20 -8.94 24.94
CA VAL A 238 -3.82 -8.42 24.86
C VAL A 238 -3.37 -7.94 26.24
N GLU A 239 -2.11 -8.23 26.60
CA GLU A 239 -1.46 -7.72 27.81
C GLU A 239 -0.21 -6.91 27.54
N ALA A 240 0.63 -7.36 26.61
CA ALA A 240 1.94 -6.76 26.37
C ALA A 240 2.48 -7.12 24.98
N VAL A 241 3.58 -6.47 24.61
CA VAL A 241 4.44 -6.89 23.51
C VAL A 241 5.86 -7.15 24.01
N SER A 242 6.59 -8.05 23.34
CA SER A 242 8.04 -8.21 23.53
C SER A 242 8.78 -7.60 22.37
N VAL A 243 9.81 -6.81 22.67
CA VAL A 243 10.69 -6.17 21.70
C VAL A 243 12.10 -6.03 22.30
N ALA A 244 13.13 -6.51 21.59
CA ALA A 244 14.51 -6.55 22.05
C ALA A 244 14.67 -7.16 23.46
N GLY A 245 13.94 -8.26 23.74
CA GLY A 245 13.92 -8.96 25.03
C GLY A 245 13.21 -8.22 26.16
N ARG A 246 12.65 -7.04 25.92
CA ARG A 246 11.90 -6.25 26.90
C ARG A 246 10.40 -6.44 26.71
N ARG A 247 9.68 -6.69 27.80
CA ARG A 247 8.22 -6.74 27.84
C ARG A 247 7.67 -5.33 28.10
N ILE A 248 6.75 -4.88 27.26
CA ILE A 248 6.06 -3.57 27.38
C ILE A 248 4.56 -3.84 27.50
N GLU A 249 3.96 -3.42 28.60
CA GLU A 249 2.53 -3.61 28.84
C GLU A 249 1.69 -2.64 28.03
N THR A 250 0.48 -3.10 27.61
CA THR A 250 -0.42 -2.26 26.82
C THR A 250 -1.87 -2.70 26.95
N GLY A 251 -2.78 -1.74 26.89
CA GLY A 251 -4.23 -1.99 26.84
C GLY A 251 -4.73 -2.47 25.48
N ALA A 252 -4.04 -2.08 24.39
CA ALA A 252 -4.37 -2.49 23.04
C ALA A 252 -3.15 -2.52 22.13
N VAL A 253 -3.20 -3.36 21.09
CA VAL A 253 -2.21 -3.43 20.01
C VAL A 253 -2.88 -3.17 18.67
N VAL A 254 -2.31 -2.27 17.87
CA VAL A 254 -2.61 -2.12 16.45
C VAL A 254 -1.47 -2.71 15.65
N SER A 255 -1.68 -3.85 15.00
CA SER A 255 -0.69 -4.45 14.13
C SER A 255 -0.84 -3.93 12.69
N ASN A 256 0.14 -3.19 12.23
CA ASN A 256 0.30 -2.81 10.81
C ASN A 256 1.28 -3.76 10.08
N ALA A 257 1.62 -4.89 10.67
CA ALA A 257 2.34 -5.97 10.01
C ALA A 257 1.41 -6.72 9.03
N ASN A 258 1.97 -7.70 8.31
CA ASN A 258 1.15 -8.57 7.46
C ASN A 258 0.12 -9.35 8.31
N LEU A 259 -1.11 -9.55 7.78
CA LEU A 259 -2.21 -10.21 8.48
C LEU A 259 -1.83 -11.61 9.00
N LYS A 260 -1.27 -12.44 8.13
CA LYS A 260 -0.84 -13.80 8.50
C LYS A 260 0.30 -13.78 9.49
N SER A 261 1.25 -12.86 9.35
CA SER A 261 2.34 -12.70 10.32
C SER A 261 1.82 -12.25 11.69
N THR A 262 0.82 -11.39 11.73
CA THR A 262 0.17 -10.99 12.99
C THR A 262 -0.47 -12.18 13.69
N ILE A 263 -1.24 -12.99 12.96
CA ILE A 263 -1.99 -14.13 13.53
C ILE A 263 -1.06 -15.27 13.89
N PHE A 264 -0.21 -15.72 12.96
CA PHE A 264 0.55 -16.98 13.11
C PHE A 264 1.94 -16.82 13.74
N HIS A 265 2.55 -15.62 13.65
CA HIS A 265 3.91 -15.42 14.17
C HIS A 265 3.94 -14.51 15.40
N LEU A 266 3.27 -13.36 15.36
CA LEU A 266 3.32 -12.42 16.49
C LEU A 266 2.44 -12.86 17.65
N VAL A 267 1.28 -13.44 17.39
CA VAL A 267 0.34 -13.92 18.41
C VAL A 267 0.51 -15.41 18.66
N GLY A 268 0.36 -16.24 17.64
CA GLY A 268 0.28 -17.69 17.69
C GLY A 268 -1.15 -18.18 17.46
N GLU A 269 -1.31 -19.20 16.61
CA GLU A 269 -2.63 -19.67 16.19
C GLU A 269 -3.44 -20.30 17.34
N GLU A 270 -2.77 -20.77 18.38
CA GLU A 270 -3.37 -21.35 19.58
C GLU A 270 -4.25 -20.39 20.37
N HIS A 271 -4.17 -19.09 20.12
CA HIS A 271 -4.98 -18.05 20.76
C HIS A 271 -6.26 -17.70 20.00
N PHE A 272 -6.47 -18.31 18.82
CA PHE A 272 -7.62 -18.06 17.95
C PHE A 272 -8.51 -19.30 17.84
N ASP A 273 -9.78 -19.10 17.57
CA ASP A 273 -10.68 -20.19 17.21
C ASP A 273 -10.17 -20.90 15.95
N ARG A 274 -10.28 -22.23 15.92
CA ARG A 274 -9.79 -23.04 14.80
C ARG A 274 -10.40 -22.61 13.46
N SER A 275 -11.69 -22.34 13.43
CA SER A 275 -12.39 -21.88 12.22
C SER A 275 -11.85 -20.55 11.70
N PHE A 276 -11.53 -19.63 12.61
CA PHE A 276 -10.91 -18.34 12.25
C PHE A 276 -9.48 -18.52 11.74
N ALA A 277 -8.66 -19.36 12.42
CA ALA A 277 -7.30 -19.66 11.97
C ALA A 277 -7.29 -20.31 10.57
N ASP A 278 -8.23 -21.22 10.29
CA ASP A 278 -8.38 -21.85 8.98
C ASP A 278 -8.79 -20.83 7.90
N GLN A 279 -9.71 -19.91 8.20
CA GLN A 279 -10.05 -18.80 7.31
C GLN A 279 -8.84 -17.89 7.04
N ALA A 280 -8.10 -17.50 8.08
CA ALA A 280 -6.90 -16.68 7.95
C ALA A 280 -5.81 -17.37 7.10
N ARG A 281 -5.67 -18.69 7.22
CA ARG A 281 -4.73 -19.49 6.43
C ARG A 281 -5.13 -19.52 4.96
N ALA A 282 -6.43 -19.60 4.67
CA ALA A 282 -6.99 -19.62 3.33
C ALA A 282 -6.94 -18.27 2.60
N VAL A 283 -6.75 -17.14 3.30
CA VAL A 283 -6.62 -15.82 2.69
C VAL A 283 -5.51 -15.82 1.65
N ARG A 284 -5.85 -15.44 0.41
CA ARG A 284 -4.86 -15.29 -0.66
C ARG A 284 -4.07 -13.99 -0.50
N LEU A 285 -2.78 -14.07 -0.79
CA LEU A 285 -1.92 -12.89 -0.87
C LEU A 285 -2.03 -12.28 -2.27
N ASN A 286 -1.84 -10.99 -2.35
CA ASN A 286 -1.71 -10.31 -3.63
C ASN A 286 -0.33 -10.59 -4.23
N ASN A 287 -0.16 -10.31 -5.52
CA ASN A 287 1.13 -10.45 -6.20
C ASN A 287 2.18 -9.48 -5.64
N SER A 288 3.42 -9.77 -5.97
CA SER A 288 4.55 -8.89 -5.74
C SER A 288 4.82 -7.99 -6.95
N SER A 289 5.93 -7.29 -6.92
CA SER A 289 6.38 -6.38 -7.98
C SER A 289 7.88 -6.52 -8.22
N CYS A 290 8.29 -6.23 -9.45
CA CYS A 290 9.66 -5.86 -9.78
C CYS A 290 9.68 -4.37 -10.14
N GLN A 291 10.76 -3.67 -9.75
CA GLN A 291 10.92 -2.26 -10.11
C GLN A 291 12.35 -2.01 -10.61
N VAL A 292 12.48 -1.12 -11.60
CA VAL A 292 13.75 -0.60 -12.06
C VAL A 292 13.78 0.90 -11.84
N TYR A 293 14.77 1.34 -11.07
CA TYR A 293 14.98 2.73 -10.69
C TYR A 293 16.08 3.31 -11.55
N MET A 294 15.79 4.40 -12.23
CA MET A 294 16.69 5.07 -13.19
C MET A 294 16.86 6.52 -12.79
N ALA A 295 18.07 6.92 -12.47
CA ALA A 295 18.41 8.32 -12.22
C ALA A 295 19.25 8.87 -13.37
N LEU A 296 18.90 10.04 -13.86
CA LEU A 296 19.66 10.72 -14.88
C LEU A 296 20.84 11.48 -14.28
N LYS A 297 21.84 11.81 -15.11
CA LYS A 297 22.99 12.63 -14.74
C LYS A 297 22.55 14.01 -14.25
N PRO A 298 23.35 14.67 -13.40
CA PRO A 298 23.10 16.06 -13.01
C PRO A 298 22.90 16.97 -14.24
N GLY A 299 21.81 17.76 -14.21
CA GLY A 299 21.43 18.62 -15.32
C GLY A 299 20.63 17.94 -16.44
N GLU A 300 20.51 16.62 -16.45
CA GLU A 300 19.70 15.91 -17.45
C GLU A 300 18.22 15.92 -17.05
N LEU A 301 17.41 16.49 -17.92
CA LEU A 301 15.97 16.60 -17.76
C LEU A 301 15.25 15.86 -18.88
N LEU A 302 14.13 15.25 -18.54
CA LEU A 302 13.21 14.68 -19.52
C LEU A 302 12.23 15.72 -20.02
N ASP A 303 11.79 15.58 -21.26
CA ASP A 303 10.68 16.34 -21.79
C ASP A 303 9.39 15.98 -21.01
N GLU A 304 8.71 16.98 -20.47
CA GLU A 304 7.42 16.80 -19.77
C GLU A 304 6.31 16.26 -20.68
N GLY A 305 6.48 16.28 -22.00
CA GLY A 305 5.62 15.63 -22.98
C GLY A 305 5.55 14.11 -22.85
N HIS A 306 6.53 13.47 -22.16
CA HIS A 306 6.41 12.06 -21.82
C HIS A 306 5.25 11.78 -20.84
N GLY A 307 4.72 12.81 -20.18
CA GLY A 307 3.71 12.69 -19.13
C GLY A 307 4.30 12.29 -17.79
N ASP A 308 3.47 12.24 -16.75
CA ASP A 308 3.91 11.86 -15.42
C ASP A 308 3.80 10.35 -15.18
N LEU A 309 2.87 9.71 -15.88
CA LEU A 309 2.56 8.28 -15.73
C LEU A 309 2.28 7.69 -17.12
N LEU A 310 2.89 6.55 -17.40
CA LEU A 310 2.71 5.81 -18.65
C LEU A 310 2.45 4.34 -18.36
N PHE A 311 1.29 3.86 -18.79
CA PHE A 311 0.96 2.44 -18.85
C PHE A 311 1.36 1.91 -20.22
N SER A 312 2.38 1.06 -20.25
CA SER A 312 2.95 0.52 -21.49
C SER A 312 2.79 -0.99 -21.54
N SER A 313 2.38 -1.51 -22.69
CA SER A 313 2.32 -2.96 -22.91
C SER A 313 2.68 -3.32 -24.34
N THR A 314 3.34 -4.45 -24.52
CA THR A 314 3.60 -5.09 -25.82
C THR A 314 2.67 -6.26 -26.10
N ALA A 315 1.86 -6.70 -25.11
CA ALA A 315 0.94 -7.80 -25.26
C ALA A 315 -0.18 -7.46 -26.26
N PRO A 316 -0.45 -8.29 -27.27
CA PRO A 316 -1.52 -8.03 -28.25
C PRO A 316 -2.91 -8.13 -27.63
N LEU A 317 -3.09 -8.99 -26.61
CA LEU A 317 -4.32 -9.15 -25.86
C LEU A 317 -4.07 -8.79 -24.38
N PHE A 318 -5.07 -8.19 -23.75
CA PHE A 318 -5.06 -7.95 -22.31
C PHE A 318 -5.50 -9.22 -21.58
N ARG A 319 -4.59 -9.79 -20.78
CA ARG A 319 -4.86 -10.95 -19.93
C ARG A 319 -4.23 -10.74 -18.58
N THR A 320 -5.01 -10.89 -17.52
CA THR A 320 -4.55 -10.67 -16.16
C THR A 320 -3.47 -11.67 -15.72
N GLU A 321 -3.53 -12.93 -16.23
CA GLU A 321 -2.54 -13.98 -15.94
C GLU A 321 -1.16 -13.68 -16.54
N ALA A 322 -1.14 -13.05 -17.72
CA ALA A 322 0.12 -12.70 -18.41
C ALA A 322 0.95 -11.67 -17.63
N LEU A 323 0.34 -10.91 -16.72
CA LEU A 323 1.02 -9.89 -15.90
C LEU A 323 2.00 -10.47 -14.89
N LEU A 324 1.86 -11.74 -14.53
CA LEU A 324 2.74 -12.46 -13.62
C LEU A 324 3.81 -13.30 -14.34
N SER A 325 3.85 -13.24 -15.68
CA SER A 325 4.87 -13.93 -16.47
C SER A 325 6.27 -13.34 -16.24
N ARG A 326 7.30 -14.19 -16.25
CA ARG A 326 8.70 -13.75 -16.30
C ARG A 326 9.00 -12.94 -17.56
N ASP A 327 8.31 -13.21 -18.66
CA ASP A 327 8.36 -12.41 -19.89
C ASP A 327 7.53 -11.15 -19.68
N VAL A 328 8.21 -10.09 -19.25
CA VAL A 328 7.58 -8.82 -18.89
C VAL A 328 7.04 -8.13 -20.13
N THR A 329 5.73 -8.18 -20.32
CA THR A 329 5.02 -7.54 -21.43
C THR A 329 4.38 -6.21 -21.07
N SER A 330 4.32 -5.87 -19.77
CA SER A 330 3.67 -4.65 -19.29
C SER A 330 4.52 -3.94 -18.24
N ARG A 331 4.57 -2.62 -18.33
CA ARG A 331 5.29 -1.76 -17.39
C ARG A 331 4.50 -0.49 -17.12
N THR A 332 4.52 -0.05 -15.88
CA THR A 332 4.09 1.29 -15.50
C THR A 332 5.33 2.14 -15.28
N TYR A 333 5.48 3.23 -16.02
CA TYR A 333 6.56 4.18 -15.84
C TYR A 333 6.05 5.41 -15.11
N SER A 334 6.67 5.76 -13.99
CA SER A 334 6.51 7.04 -13.32
C SER A 334 7.68 7.92 -13.63
N PHE A 335 7.41 9.10 -14.19
CA PHE A 335 8.41 10.11 -14.52
C PHE A 335 8.39 11.19 -13.45
N TYR A 336 9.53 11.44 -12.83
CA TYR A 336 9.68 12.45 -11.78
C TYR A 336 10.49 13.62 -12.29
N TYR A 337 9.86 14.78 -12.30
CA TYR A 337 10.43 16.04 -12.78
C TYR A 337 10.75 16.98 -11.62
N PRO A 338 11.61 18.00 -11.82
CA PRO A 338 11.85 19.02 -10.80
C PRO A 338 10.58 19.72 -10.29
N ARG A 339 9.52 19.85 -11.09
CA ARG A 339 8.24 20.44 -10.65
C ARG A 339 7.52 19.61 -9.56
N THR A 340 7.67 18.28 -9.58
CA THR A 340 7.12 17.40 -8.54
C THR A 340 8.11 17.11 -7.42
N ARG A 341 9.41 17.37 -7.67
CA ARG A 341 10.47 17.26 -6.67
C ARG A 341 11.33 18.53 -6.68
N PRO A 342 10.83 19.65 -6.06
CA PRO A 342 11.55 20.92 -6.04
C PRO A 342 12.95 20.77 -5.45
N GLY A 343 13.94 21.41 -6.08
CA GLY A 343 15.34 21.32 -5.71
C GLY A 343 16.12 20.17 -6.38
N SER A 344 15.44 19.29 -7.14
CA SER A 344 16.13 18.32 -8.00
C SER A 344 16.66 19.01 -9.26
N ASP A 345 17.89 18.72 -9.63
CA ASP A 345 18.55 19.19 -10.87
C ASP A 345 18.44 18.17 -12.03
N ARG A 346 17.69 17.09 -11.82
CA ARG A 346 17.56 15.98 -12.78
C ARG A 346 16.19 15.32 -12.71
N SER A 347 15.86 14.58 -13.76
CA SER A 347 14.68 13.70 -13.77
C SER A 347 15.04 12.30 -13.32
N LEU A 348 14.02 11.59 -12.79
CA LEU A 348 14.09 10.18 -12.42
C LEU A 348 12.97 9.40 -13.13
N ILE A 349 13.19 8.11 -13.37
CA ILE A 349 12.17 7.20 -13.89
C ILE A 349 12.11 5.99 -12.95
N VAL A 350 10.91 5.57 -12.59
CA VAL A 350 10.69 4.28 -11.93
C VAL A 350 9.77 3.46 -12.83
N SER A 351 10.30 2.32 -13.28
CA SER A 351 9.52 1.30 -13.98
C SER A 351 9.03 0.28 -12.98
N SER A 352 7.74 -0.06 -13.00
CA SER A 352 7.13 -1.05 -12.14
C SER A 352 6.38 -2.10 -12.97
N THR A 353 6.49 -3.36 -12.59
CA THR A 353 5.73 -4.47 -13.17
C THR A 353 5.29 -5.45 -12.08
N ASN A 354 4.16 -6.10 -12.28
CA ASN A 354 3.72 -7.19 -11.41
C ASN A 354 4.68 -8.38 -11.53
N ALA A 355 4.87 -9.12 -10.44
CA ALA A 355 5.79 -10.23 -10.40
C ALA A 355 5.30 -11.35 -9.49
N ASN A 356 5.63 -12.58 -9.86
CA ASN A 356 5.44 -13.75 -9.04
C ASN A 356 6.68 -13.98 -8.16
N TYR A 357 6.49 -14.13 -6.87
CA TYR A 357 7.56 -14.38 -5.90
C TYR A 357 8.34 -15.66 -6.23
N HIS A 358 7.65 -16.71 -6.64
CA HIS A 358 8.27 -18.03 -6.88
C HIS A 358 9.27 -18.03 -8.04
N ASP A 359 9.16 -17.08 -8.96
CA ASP A 359 10.14 -16.92 -10.05
C ASP A 359 11.51 -16.45 -9.55
N TRP A 360 11.58 -15.89 -8.33
CA TRP A 360 12.78 -15.31 -7.74
C TRP A 360 13.28 -16.06 -6.50
N ALA A 361 12.40 -16.75 -5.78
CA ALA A 361 12.71 -17.31 -4.46
C ALA A 361 13.75 -18.43 -4.48
N GLY A 362 13.68 -19.30 -5.49
CA GLY A 362 14.55 -20.49 -5.61
C GLY A 362 15.86 -20.27 -6.35
N LEU A 363 16.12 -19.05 -6.82
CA LEU A 363 17.33 -18.74 -7.57
C LEU A 363 18.58 -18.72 -6.66
N SER A 364 19.67 -19.29 -7.13
CA SER A 364 21.00 -19.07 -6.56
C SER A 364 21.38 -17.58 -6.64
N ASP A 365 22.39 -17.17 -5.90
CA ASP A 365 22.82 -15.76 -5.91
C ASP A 365 23.28 -15.30 -7.30
N ASP A 366 23.98 -16.15 -8.06
CA ASP A 366 24.41 -15.84 -9.43
C ASP A 366 23.23 -15.71 -10.39
N GLU A 367 22.27 -16.64 -10.34
CA GLU A 367 21.03 -16.59 -11.13
C GLU A 367 20.19 -15.38 -10.76
N TYR A 368 20.09 -15.06 -9.47
CA TYR A 368 19.38 -13.88 -8.98
C TYR A 368 20.00 -12.57 -9.51
N LEU A 369 21.31 -12.45 -9.45
CA LEU A 369 22.02 -11.29 -9.98
C LEU A 369 21.93 -11.21 -11.51
N ALA A 370 21.99 -12.35 -12.20
CA ALA A 370 21.76 -12.40 -13.65
C ALA A 370 20.34 -11.97 -14.02
N GLY A 371 19.33 -12.48 -13.31
CA GLY A 371 17.93 -12.08 -13.51
C GLY A 371 17.69 -10.59 -13.26
N LYS A 372 18.34 -9.99 -12.26
CA LYS A 372 18.28 -8.53 -12.03
C LYS A 372 18.91 -7.73 -13.18
N ARG A 373 20.05 -8.20 -13.73
CA ARG A 373 20.67 -7.55 -14.89
C ARG A 373 19.76 -7.63 -16.12
N ASP A 374 19.19 -8.79 -16.38
CA ASP A 374 18.24 -8.98 -17.48
C ASP A 374 17.00 -8.09 -17.34
N LEU A 375 16.43 -7.99 -16.14
CA LEU A 375 15.32 -7.09 -15.83
C LEU A 375 15.68 -5.62 -16.10
N ILE A 376 16.89 -5.19 -15.76
CA ILE A 376 17.37 -3.83 -16.06
C ILE A 376 17.50 -3.63 -17.58
N GLU A 377 18.20 -4.53 -18.27
CA GLU A 377 18.46 -4.39 -19.71
C GLU A 377 17.16 -4.39 -20.52
N THR A 378 16.25 -5.33 -20.27
CA THR A 378 14.96 -5.38 -20.95
C THR A 378 14.07 -4.16 -20.64
N THR A 379 14.21 -3.58 -19.45
CA THR A 379 13.51 -2.34 -19.10
C THR A 379 14.11 -1.13 -19.80
N LEU A 380 15.45 -1.05 -19.92
CA LEU A 380 16.13 0.02 -20.67
C LEU A 380 15.79 -0.03 -22.15
N ASP A 381 15.74 -1.21 -22.76
CA ASP A 381 15.30 -1.39 -24.14
C ASP A 381 13.84 -0.95 -24.33
N ALA A 382 12.96 -1.30 -23.39
CA ALA A 382 11.55 -0.92 -23.46
C ALA A 382 11.33 0.60 -23.26
N VAL A 383 12.06 1.26 -22.36
CA VAL A 383 11.94 2.69 -22.12
C VAL A 383 12.59 3.51 -23.23
N ALA A 384 13.57 2.95 -23.95
CA ALA A 384 14.22 3.61 -25.10
C ALA A 384 13.24 3.94 -26.24
N LYS A 385 12.08 3.26 -26.30
CA LYS A 385 10.97 3.63 -27.19
C LYS A 385 10.48 5.07 -26.94
N TYR A 386 10.56 5.53 -25.69
CA TYR A 386 10.07 6.85 -25.26
C TYR A 386 11.20 7.84 -25.04
N VAL A 387 12.34 7.36 -24.56
CA VAL A 387 13.56 8.14 -24.29
C VAL A 387 14.72 7.44 -25.00
N PRO A 388 14.94 7.70 -26.32
CA PRO A 388 15.90 6.94 -27.14
C PRO A 388 17.34 6.97 -26.60
N ASP A 389 17.74 8.07 -25.98
CA ASP A 389 19.07 8.33 -25.43
C ASP A 389 19.19 8.00 -23.92
N ILE A 390 18.25 7.19 -23.39
CA ILE A 390 18.21 6.90 -21.96
C ILE A 390 19.54 6.35 -21.42
N ARG A 391 20.19 5.42 -22.14
CA ARG A 391 21.44 4.80 -21.70
C ARG A 391 22.59 5.81 -21.56
N GLU A 392 22.62 6.83 -22.40
CA GLU A 392 23.63 7.89 -22.36
C GLU A 392 23.38 8.88 -21.21
N LYS A 393 22.11 9.10 -20.86
CA LYS A 393 21.68 10.01 -19.80
C LYS A 393 21.76 9.41 -18.39
N LEU A 394 21.86 8.09 -18.27
CA LEU A 394 21.88 7.43 -16.94
C LEU A 394 23.13 7.76 -16.15
N ASP A 395 22.94 8.08 -14.87
CA ASP A 395 23.94 8.12 -13.81
C ASP A 395 23.88 6.88 -12.92
N HIS A 396 22.64 6.42 -12.60
CA HIS A 396 22.42 5.26 -11.76
C HIS A 396 21.22 4.44 -12.22
N VAL A 397 21.36 3.11 -12.16
CA VAL A 397 20.26 2.18 -12.39
C VAL A 397 20.37 0.98 -11.44
N GLU A 398 19.25 0.57 -10.86
CA GLU A 398 19.16 -0.63 -10.05
C GLU A 398 17.75 -1.24 -10.10
N ALA A 399 17.62 -2.52 -9.72
CA ALA A 399 16.35 -3.20 -9.67
C ALA A 399 16.02 -3.75 -8.28
N SER A 400 14.74 -3.71 -7.90
CA SER A 400 14.16 -4.49 -6.82
C SER A 400 13.28 -5.61 -7.37
N THR A 401 13.11 -6.66 -6.57
CA THR A 401 12.40 -7.89 -6.92
C THR A 401 11.50 -8.31 -5.75
N PRO A 402 10.64 -9.32 -5.89
CA PRO A 402 9.86 -9.85 -4.78
C PRO A 402 10.67 -10.20 -3.53
N ARG A 403 11.91 -10.73 -3.68
CA ARG A 403 12.82 -10.98 -2.55
C ARG A 403 13.23 -9.68 -1.84
N THR A 404 13.38 -8.59 -2.58
CA THR A 404 13.67 -7.26 -2.00
C THR A 404 12.51 -6.77 -1.15
N PHE A 405 11.28 -6.87 -1.67
CA PHE A 405 10.08 -6.47 -0.93
C PHE A 405 9.90 -7.31 0.34
N GLU A 406 10.00 -8.64 0.23
CA GLU A 406 9.90 -9.52 1.40
C GLU A 406 10.96 -9.20 2.47
N HIS A 407 12.21 -9.00 2.04
CA HIS A 407 13.32 -8.70 2.95
C HIS A 407 13.07 -7.44 3.80
N PHE A 408 12.64 -6.35 3.16
CA PHE A 408 12.47 -5.07 3.85
C PHE A 408 11.13 -4.93 4.58
N THR A 409 10.07 -5.57 4.10
CA THR A 409 8.72 -5.39 4.63
C THR A 409 8.26 -6.57 5.49
N LYS A 410 8.92 -7.72 5.41
CA LYS A 410 8.47 -9.01 5.95
C LYS A 410 7.07 -9.44 5.46
N HIS A 411 6.57 -8.83 4.39
CA HIS A 411 5.37 -9.32 3.73
C HIS A 411 5.68 -10.65 3.07
N GLN A 412 4.92 -11.68 3.43
CA GLN A 412 5.05 -13.00 2.82
C GLN A 412 4.90 -12.90 1.30
N LEU A 413 5.76 -13.61 0.57
CA LEU A 413 5.83 -13.60 -0.89
C LEU A 413 6.08 -12.20 -1.47
N GLY A 414 6.62 -11.27 -0.70
CA GLY A 414 6.85 -9.89 -1.11
C GLY A 414 5.59 -9.15 -1.57
N ALA A 415 4.39 -9.55 -1.09
CA ALA A 415 3.10 -9.04 -1.54
C ALA A 415 3.03 -7.52 -1.42
N SER A 416 2.81 -6.82 -2.55
CA SER A 416 2.87 -5.35 -2.61
C SER A 416 1.59 -4.67 -2.10
N PHE A 417 0.43 -5.33 -2.21
CA PHE A 417 -0.87 -4.84 -1.71
C PHE A 417 -1.48 -5.74 -0.61
N GLY A 418 -0.64 -6.52 0.06
CA GLY A 418 -1.04 -7.39 1.16
C GLY A 418 -1.92 -8.56 0.70
N THR A 419 -3.19 -8.59 1.08
CA THR A 419 -4.09 -9.70 0.75
C THR A 419 -5.09 -9.36 -0.34
N LYS A 420 -5.66 -10.41 -0.96
CA LYS A 420 -6.88 -10.30 -1.77
C LYS A 420 -8.07 -9.90 -0.89
N PHE A 421 -9.23 -9.68 -1.51
CA PHE A 421 -10.39 -9.04 -0.89
C PHE A 421 -10.87 -9.73 0.41
N GLU A 422 -10.87 -11.06 0.44
CA GLU A 422 -11.29 -11.86 1.58
C GLU A 422 -10.49 -11.59 2.87
N GLY A 423 -9.26 -11.13 2.75
CA GLY A 423 -8.43 -10.77 3.92
C GLY A 423 -8.98 -9.61 4.74
N LEU A 424 -9.84 -8.77 4.16
CA LEU A 424 -10.45 -7.66 4.90
C LEU A 424 -11.43 -8.14 5.96
N ALA A 425 -12.25 -9.15 5.67
CA ALA A 425 -13.16 -9.75 6.63
C ALA A 425 -12.39 -10.35 7.82
N VAL A 426 -11.33 -11.12 7.54
CA VAL A 426 -10.46 -11.70 8.58
C VAL A 426 -9.80 -10.61 9.42
N SER A 427 -9.26 -9.57 8.77
CA SER A 427 -8.60 -8.45 9.47
C SER A 427 -9.56 -7.75 10.45
N ARG A 428 -10.81 -7.53 10.07
CA ARG A 428 -11.82 -6.88 10.89
C ARG A 428 -12.32 -7.75 12.05
N ALA A 429 -12.29 -9.06 11.88
CA ALA A 429 -12.71 -10.01 12.90
C ALA A 429 -11.64 -10.31 13.97
N VAL A 430 -10.40 -9.84 13.81
CA VAL A 430 -9.32 -10.04 14.80
C VAL A 430 -9.71 -9.60 16.20
N PRO A 431 -10.33 -8.42 16.44
CA PRO A 431 -10.69 -8.00 17.81
C PRO A 431 -11.84 -8.79 18.42
N GLU A 432 -12.62 -9.54 17.63
CA GLU A 432 -13.64 -10.47 18.11
C GLU A 432 -13.03 -11.73 18.71
N GLN A 433 -11.85 -12.13 18.23
CA GLN A 433 -11.08 -13.26 18.72
C GLN A 433 -10.25 -12.90 19.95
N ILE A 434 -9.60 -11.74 19.93
CA ILE A 434 -8.68 -11.29 20.98
C ILE A 434 -8.98 -9.82 21.30
N ALA A 435 -9.58 -9.59 22.47
CA ALA A 435 -9.90 -8.24 22.91
C ALA A 435 -8.64 -7.37 23.02
N GLY A 436 -8.68 -6.17 22.45
CA GLY A 436 -7.55 -5.25 22.41
C GLY A 436 -6.54 -5.50 21.29
N LEU A 437 -6.71 -6.54 20.46
CA LEU A 437 -5.90 -6.77 19.27
C LEU A 437 -6.64 -6.29 18.03
N TYR A 438 -5.99 -5.43 17.25
CA TYR A 438 -6.52 -4.90 16.00
C TYR A 438 -5.47 -5.02 14.88
N HIS A 439 -5.94 -5.26 13.67
CA HIS A 439 -5.08 -5.30 12.50
C HIS A 439 -5.38 -4.12 11.56
N ALA A 440 -4.35 -3.42 11.14
CA ALA A 440 -4.40 -2.27 10.22
C ALA A 440 -3.37 -2.39 9.09
N GLY A 441 -2.99 -3.61 8.71
CA GLY A 441 -2.10 -3.86 7.56
C GLY A 441 -2.83 -3.73 6.23
N SER A 442 -2.07 -3.88 5.14
CA SER A 442 -2.63 -3.86 3.78
C SER A 442 -3.51 -5.09 3.54
N VAL A 443 -4.80 -4.88 3.33
CA VAL A 443 -5.78 -5.95 3.11
C VAL A 443 -6.83 -5.57 2.07
N GLY A 444 -7.29 -6.56 1.33
CA GLY A 444 -8.48 -6.44 0.49
C GLY A 444 -8.37 -5.42 -0.62
N ILE A 445 -7.18 -5.05 -1.05
CA ILE A 445 -6.90 -4.03 -2.08
C ILE A 445 -7.44 -2.64 -1.69
N ILE A 446 -8.72 -2.53 -1.31
CA ILE A 446 -9.38 -1.26 -0.98
C ILE A 446 -8.85 -0.59 0.30
N MET A 447 -8.33 -1.37 1.25
CA MET A 447 -7.63 -0.88 2.45
C MET A 447 -6.11 -0.93 2.28
N SER A 448 -5.66 -0.81 1.04
CA SER A 448 -4.25 -0.81 0.64
C SER A 448 -3.92 0.45 -0.17
N GLY A 449 -2.68 0.55 -0.64
CA GLY A 449 -2.18 1.74 -1.31
C GLY A 449 -2.19 2.96 -0.39
N TRP A 450 -2.19 4.16 -0.99
CA TRP A 450 -2.05 5.41 -0.22
C TRP A 450 -3.31 5.77 0.56
N LEU A 451 -4.41 5.98 -0.15
CA LEU A 451 -5.67 6.44 0.45
C LEU A 451 -6.32 5.35 1.30
N GLY A 452 -6.36 4.12 0.80
CA GLY A 452 -6.99 3.00 1.50
C GLY A 452 -6.29 2.70 2.83
N ALA A 453 -4.96 2.62 2.84
CA ALA A 453 -4.18 2.37 4.04
C ALA A 453 -4.34 3.50 5.07
N MET A 454 -4.28 4.77 4.64
CA MET A 454 -4.50 5.91 5.54
C MET A 454 -5.88 5.86 6.20
N ASN A 455 -6.94 5.65 5.41
CA ASN A 455 -8.30 5.58 5.93
C ASN A 455 -8.51 4.38 6.84
N TYR A 456 -7.89 3.24 6.53
CA TYR A 456 -7.99 2.04 7.38
C TYR A 456 -7.32 2.27 8.74
N GLY A 457 -6.17 2.95 8.76
CA GLY A 457 -5.53 3.38 10.01
C GLY A 457 -6.44 4.22 10.90
N VAL A 458 -7.23 5.14 10.31
CA VAL A 458 -8.23 5.94 11.04
C VAL A 458 -9.38 5.09 11.56
N ILE A 459 -9.93 4.21 10.73
CA ILE A 459 -11.04 3.31 11.13
C ILE A 459 -10.61 2.49 12.34
N VAL A 460 -9.48 1.82 12.25
CA VAL A 460 -8.95 0.98 13.33
C VAL A 460 -8.63 1.81 14.58
N ALA A 461 -8.07 3.02 14.44
CA ALA A 461 -7.80 3.89 15.59
C ALA A 461 -9.08 4.28 16.33
N ASN A 462 -10.17 4.57 15.62
CA ASN A 462 -11.45 4.87 16.24
C ASN A 462 -12.04 3.66 16.99
N ASP A 463 -11.90 2.45 16.42
CA ASP A 463 -12.35 1.22 17.06
C ASP A 463 -11.55 0.95 18.36
N VAL A 464 -10.23 1.16 18.33
CA VAL A 464 -9.33 1.04 19.48
C VAL A 464 -9.70 2.06 20.57
N ASP A 465 -9.90 3.32 20.19
CA ASP A 465 -10.27 4.37 21.16
C ASP A 465 -11.61 4.05 21.85
N GLY A 466 -12.60 3.62 21.06
CA GLY A 466 -13.90 3.17 21.59
C GLY A 466 -13.79 1.97 22.54
N TYR A 467 -12.91 1.01 22.24
CA TYR A 467 -12.62 -0.12 23.11
C TYR A 467 -11.99 0.33 24.44
N LEU A 468 -10.98 1.19 24.39
CA LEU A 468 -10.30 1.66 25.60
C LEU A 468 -11.22 2.49 26.50
N MET A 469 -12.10 3.33 25.92
CA MET A 469 -13.12 4.05 26.68
C MET A 469 -14.03 3.11 27.48
N LYS A 470 -14.52 2.04 26.86
CA LYS A 470 -15.38 1.05 27.50
C LYS A 470 -14.63 0.26 28.57
N SER A 471 -13.38 -0.10 28.34
CA SER A 471 -12.53 -0.85 29.28
C SER A 471 -12.18 -0.02 30.52
N CYS A 472 -12.04 1.30 30.40
CA CYS A 472 -11.84 2.20 31.55
C CYS A 472 -13.13 2.46 32.33
N ALA A 473 -14.31 2.40 31.68
CA ALA A 473 -15.61 2.62 32.31
C ALA A 473 -16.15 1.41 33.05
N ALA A 474 -15.65 0.20 32.76
CA ALA A 474 -16.04 -1.01 33.53
C ALA A 474 -15.47 -0.93 34.96
N PRO A 475 -16.30 -1.03 36.02
CA PRO A 475 -15.78 -1.03 37.38
C PRO A 475 -14.78 -2.18 37.53
N ARG A 476 -13.61 -1.90 38.11
CA ARG A 476 -12.68 -2.93 38.57
C ARG A 476 -13.42 -3.73 39.66
N THR A 477 -14.20 -4.75 39.30
CA THR A 477 -14.72 -5.70 40.21
C THR A 477 -13.57 -6.44 40.86
N ALA A 478 -13.49 -6.27 42.19
CA ALA A 478 -12.46 -6.74 43.06
C ALA A 478 -12.21 -8.27 42.92
N ALA A 479 -11.01 -8.59 42.45
CA ALA A 479 -10.39 -9.85 42.73
C ALA A 479 -9.68 -9.72 44.10
N ALA A 480 -10.50 -9.69 45.18
CA ALA A 480 -10.01 -9.79 46.55
C ALA A 480 -11.19 -10.18 47.43
N GLU A 481 -11.41 -11.51 47.55
CA GLU A 481 -12.02 -12.14 48.73
C GLU A 481 -12.11 -13.64 48.48
N SER A 482 -11.05 -14.39 48.80
CA SER A 482 -11.17 -15.76 49.31
C SER A 482 -9.82 -16.23 49.91
N GLU A 483 -9.43 -15.59 51.00
CA GLU A 483 -8.64 -16.22 52.05
C GLU A 483 -9.34 -15.93 53.37
N ALA A 484 -10.32 -16.73 53.68
CA ALA A 484 -10.81 -16.90 55.02
C ALA A 484 -10.81 -18.39 55.33
N THR A 485 -9.77 -18.81 55.99
CA THR A 485 -9.66 -20.11 56.67
C THR A 485 -10.63 -20.13 57.83
N PRO A 486 -11.44 -21.17 58.04
CA PRO A 486 -12.05 -21.44 59.30
C PRO A 486 -11.15 -22.38 60.11
N THR A 487 -10.99 -22.07 61.36
CA THR A 487 -10.48 -22.86 62.45
C THR A 487 -11.17 -24.22 62.64
#